data_c11403e1bafdc49108bea8642a0a3a6c
#
_entry.id   c11403e1bafdc49108bea8642a0a3a6c
#
_cell.length_a   1.000
_cell.length_b   1.000
_cell.length_c   1.000
_cell.angle_alpha   90.00
_cell.angle_beta   90.00
_cell.angle_gamma   90.00
#
_symmetry.space_group_name_H-M   'P 1'
#
loop_
_entity.id
_entity.type
_entity.pdbx_description
1 polymer ?
#
loop_
_entity_poly.entity_id
_entity_poly.type
_entity_poly.pdbx_seq_one_letter_code
_entity_poly.pdbx_strand_id
1 'polypeptide(L)'
;MRKVILVSALLCGMAVVAGAQTKLSGKLTCAKPGVSETGGDGAQMIMFQKANCTWTTPFAIDGSKPGRTVDASIGDMAGSTGRAHGYSTSVMDNGDSTFVRYEGTSQMKKDGSATNKGTWRYVRGTGKFRGISGSGTFKGEAAADGSSWADVSGHYSLAKGKMKAK
;
A
#
# COMPACT_ATOMS: atom_id res chain seq x y z
N MET A 1 -17.97 39.66 -55.23
CA MET A 1 -16.73 39.46 -54.51
C MET A 1 -17.08 38.91 -53.11
N ARG A 2 -16.99 37.59 -52.91
CA ARG A 2 -17.27 36.94 -51.63
C ARG A 2 -15.92 36.71 -50.85
N LYS A 3 -15.80 37.40 -49.72
CA LYS A 3 -14.66 37.23 -48.80
C LYS A 3 -14.83 35.94 -48.00
N VAL A 4 -13.94 34.95 -48.18
CA VAL A 4 -13.86 33.76 -47.38
C VAL A 4 -12.98 34.08 -46.17
N ILE A 5 -13.53 34.03 -44.96
CA ILE A 5 -12.81 34.17 -43.68
C ILE A 5 -12.42 32.76 -43.24
N LEU A 6 -11.12 32.46 -43.32
CA LEU A 6 -10.54 31.24 -42.73
C LEU A 6 -10.40 31.44 -41.21
N VAL A 7 -11.18 30.70 -40.44
CA VAL A 7 -11.05 30.62 -38.97
C VAL A 7 -10.07 29.43 -38.69
N SER A 8 -8.82 29.78 -38.36
CA SER A 8 -7.85 28.80 -37.86
C SER A 8 -8.17 28.46 -36.40
N ALA A 9 -8.70 27.27 -36.16
CA ALA A 9 -8.89 26.73 -34.81
C ALA A 9 -7.54 26.27 -34.27
N LEU A 10 -7.00 26.99 -33.30
CA LEU A 10 -5.77 26.63 -32.56
C LEU A 10 -6.15 25.56 -31.53
N LEU A 11 -5.93 24.28 -31.83
CA LEU A 11 -6.05 23.18 -30.88
C LEU A 11 -4.86 23.25 -29.90
N CYS A 12 -5.09 23.84 -28.74
CA CYS A 12 -4.15 23.80 -27.62
C CYS A 12 -4.18 22.40 -27.01
N GLY A 13 -3.29 21.52 -27.47
CA GLY A 13 -3.09 20.18 -26.92
C GLY A 13 -2.54 20.28 -25.49
N MET A 14 -3.35 20.04 -24.48
CA MET A 14 -2.87 19.82 -23.11
C MET A 14 -2.12 18.51 -23.07
N ALA A 15 -0.81 18.56 -23.12
CA ALA A 15 0.06 17.42 -22.85
C ALA A 15 -0.11 17.05 -21.36
N VAL A 16 -0.87 16.00 -21.09
CA VAL A 16 -0.90 15.36 -19.77
C VAL A 16 0.47 14.73 -19.57
N VAL A 17 1.33 15.35 -18.77
CA VAL A 17 2.62 14.78 -18.40
C VAL A 17 2.32 13.63 -17.41
N ALA A 18 2.10 12.45 -17.93
CA ALA A 18 2.04 11.24 -17.12
C ALA A 18 3.40 11.10 -16.41
N GLY A 19 3.41 11.23 -15.08
CA GLY A 19 4.58 10.96 -14.28
C GLY A 19 5.01 9.52 -14.51
N ALA A 20 6.31 9.29 -14.77
CA ALA A 20 6.83 7.94 -14.97
C ALA A 20 6.52 7.07 -13.74
N GLN A 21 5.86 5.95 -13.98
CA GLN A 21 5.59 4.96 -12.93
C GLN A 21 6.82 4.07 -12.75
N THR A 22 7.28 3.97 -11.51
CA THR A 22 8.39 3.09 -11.15
C THR A 22 7.85 1.81 -10.55
N LYS A 23 8.32 0.65 -11.00
CA LYS A 23 7.95 -0.65 -10.43
C LYS A 23 8.48 -0.77 -9.00
N LEU A 24 7.69 -1.44 -8.17
CA LEU A 24 8.03 -1.73 -6.79
C LEU A 24 7.72 -3.19 -6.50
N SER A 25 8.66 -3.89 -5.86
CA SER A 25 8.44 -5.22 -5.33
C SER A 25 9.29 -5.42 -4.08
N GLY A 26 8.77 -6.19 -3.13
CA GLY A 26 9.46 -6.51 -1.89
C GLY A 26 8.73 -7.58 -1.10
N LYS A 27 9.39 -8.07 -0.04
CA LYS A 27 8.80 -9.01 0.92
C LYS A 27 8.77 -8.38 2.30
N LEU A 28 7.55 -8.28 2.84
CA LEU A 28 7.27 -7.80 4.19
C LEU A 28 7.08 -9.01 5.11
N THR A 29 7.69 -8.98 6.28
CA THR A 29 7.49 -9.97 7.34
C THR A 29 7.09 -9.24 8.61
N CYS A 30 5.98 -9.66 9.21
CA CYS A 30 5.45 -9.08 10.45
C CYS A 30 5.63 -10.08 11.59
N ALA A 31 6.10 -9.60 12.71
CA ALA A 31 6.13 -10.37 13.94
C ALA A 31 4.71 -10.64 14.43
N LYS A 32 4.58 -11.59 15.37
CA LYS A 32 3.34 -11.78 16.12
C LYS A 32 2.79 -10.42 16.59
N PRO A 33 1.48 -10.16 16.42
CA PRO A 33 0.89 -8.90 16.84
C PRO A 33 1.14 -8.60 18.32
N GLY A 34 1.62 -7.41 18.62
CA GLY A 34 1.76 -6.94 20.00
C GLY A 34 0.42 -6.54 20.62
N VAL A 35 -0.57 -6.19 19.77
CA VAL A 35 -1.97 -5.96 20.13
C VAL A 35 -2.80 -6.85 19.22
N SER A 36 -3.65 -7.69 19.83
CA SER A 36 -4.60 -8.53 19.10
C SER A 36 -5.84 -8.66 19.97
N GLU A 37 -6.95 -8.13 19.51
CA GLU A 37 -8.26 -8.22 20.16
C GLU A 37 -9.22 -8.92 19.21
N THR A 38 -10.02 -9.82 19.74
CA THR A 38 -10.98 -10.59 18.96
C THR A 38 -12.33 -10.51 19.65
N GLY A 39 -13.37 -10.21 18.89
CA GLY A 39 -14.76 -10.24 19.31
C GLY A 39 -15.62 -10.98 18.31
N GLY A 40 -16.76 -11.49 18.76
CA GLY A 40 -17.72 -12.19 17.91
C GLY A 40 -18.37 -13.39 18.61
N ASP A 41 -19.23 -14.09 17.90
CA ASP A 41 -20.06 -15.21 18.42
C ASP A 41 -19.60 -16.58 17.90
N GLY A 42 -18.44 -16.65 17.25
CA GLY A 42 -17.90 -17.87 16.62
C GLY A 42 -18.37 -18.09 15.19
N ALA A 43 -19.52 -17.58 14.77
CA ALA A 43 -19.97 -17.59 13.39
C ALA A 43 -19.34 -16.42 12.61
N GLN A 44 -19.21 -15.27 13.27
CA GLN A 44 -18.50 -14.08 12.80
C GLN A 44 -17.50 -13.63 13.85
N MET A 45 -16.29 -13.33 13.44
CA MET A 45 -15.20 -12.92 14.31
C MET A 45 -14.54 -11.65 13.75
N ILE A 46 -14.48 -10.61 14.57
CA ILE A 46 -13.78 -9.37 14.24
C ILE A 46 -12.47 -9.35 15.01
N MET A 47 -11.37 -9.08 14.31
CA MET A 47 -10.03 -9.03 14.86
C MET A 47 -9.43 -7.65 14.64
N PHE A 48 -8.85 -7.08 15.70
CA PHE A 48 -8.01 -5.88 15.64
C PHE A 48 -6.56 -6.27 15.90
N GLN A 49 -5.67 -5.92 15.01
CA GLN A 49 -4.27 -6.31 15.14
C GLN A 49 -3.34 -5.14 14.89
N LYS A 50 -2.22 -5.13 15.63
CA LYS A 50 -1.10 -4.21 15.38
C LYS A 50 0.21 -4.98 15.52
N ALA A 51 1.04 -4.93 14.49
CA ALA A 51 2.30 -5.66 14.43
C ALA A 51 3.45 -4.75 13.98
N ASN A 52 4.66 -5.08 14.43
CA ASN A 52 5.88 -4.55 13.87
C ASN A 52 6.33 -5.43 12.71
N CYS A 53 6.70 -4.79 11.61
CA CYS A 53 7.06 -5.48 10.38
C CYS A 53 8.44 -5.02 9.89
N THR A 54 9.09 -5.89 9.15
CA THR A 54 10.39 -5.64 8.52
C THR A 54 10.33 -6.06 7.05
N TRP A 55 10.93 -5.26 6.19
CA TRP A 55 11.09 -5.60 4.78
C TRP A 55 12.32 -6.51 4.63
N THR A 56 12.11 -7.82 4.47
CA THR A 56 13.19 -8.81 4.28
C THR A 56 13.76 -8.80 2.88
N THR A 57 12.96 -8.37 1.89
CA THR A 57 13.44 -7.96 0.58
C THR A 57 13.02 -6.49 0.40
N PRO A 58 13.87 -5.53 0.77
CA PRO A 58 13.53 -4.12 0.73
C PRO A 58 13.53 -3.59 -0.69
N PHE A 59 12.59 -2.70 -0.96
CA PHE A 59 12.58 -1.86 -2.15
C PHE A 59 13.21 -0.49 -1.83
N ALA A 60 13.40 0.33 -2.86
CA ALA A 60 13.81 1.72 -2.68
C ALA A 60 12.82 2.66 -3.39
N ILE A 61 12.49 3.77 -2.75
CA ILE A 61 11.74 4.87 -3.32
C ILE A 61 12.68 6.07 -3.39
N ASP A 62 13.08 6.45 -4.59
CA ASP A 62 14.03 7.56 -4.80
C ASP A 62 15.29 7.43 -3.93
N GLY A 63 15.87 6.22 -3.94
CA GLY A 63 17.09 5.87 -3.20
C GLY A 63 16.90 5.57 -1.70
N SER A 64 15.75 5.89 -1.10
CA SER A 64 15.50 5.60 0.32
C SER A 64 14.83 4.24 0.50
N LYS A 65 15.28 3.51 1.52
CA LYS A 65 14.78 2.18 1.86
C LYS A 65 13.85 2.24 3.08
N PRO A 66 12.82 1.37 3.15
CA PRO A 66 12.00 1.27 4.35
C PRO A 66 12.84 0.70 5.52
N GLY A 67 12.77 1.40 6.63
CA GLY A 67 13.30 0.95 7.92
C GLY A 67 12.18 0.30 8.75
N ARG A 68 11.80 0.94 9.86
CA ARG A 68 10.71 0.45 10.71
C ARG A 68 9.36 0.56 10.01
N THR A 69 8.61 -0.54 10.01
CA THR A 69 7.24 -0.59 9.50
C THR A 69 6.29 -1.04 10.61
N VAL A 70 5.17 -0.37 10.74
CA VAL A 70 4.07 -0.75 11.65
C VAL A 70 2.83 -1.00 10.81
N ASP A 71 2.22 -2.14 11.04
CA ASP A 71 0.95 -2.54 10.43
C ASP A 71 -0.17 -2.49 11.47
N ALA A 72 -1.35 -1.99 11.07
CA ALA A 72 -2.56 -1.99 11.88
C ALA A 72 -3.75 -2.37 11.00
N SER A 73 -4.49 -3.40 11.40
CA SER A 73 -5.56 -3.99 10.59
C SER A 73 -6.80 -4.35 11.39
N ILE A 74 -7.89 -4.43 10.65
CA ILE A 74 -9.16 -4.99 11.08
C ILE A 74 -9.47 -6.14 10.13
N GLY A 75 -9.72 -7.32 10.70
CA GLY A 75 -10.21 -8.50 9.99
C GLY A 75 -11.64 -8.78 10.38
N ASP A 76 -12.46 -9.19 9.43
CA ASP A 76 -13.83 -9.67 9.61
C ASP A 76 -13.91 -11.06 8.97
N MET A 77 -14.07 -12.09 9.81
CA MET A 77 -14.06 -13.50 9.43
C MET A 77 -15.44 -14.10 9.61
N ALA A 78 -15.94 -14.76 8.58
CA ALA A 78 -17.14 -15.61 8.61
C ALA A 78 -16.73 -17.05 8.29
N GLY A 79 -16.74 -17.90 9.31
CA GLY A 79 -16.19 -19.25 9.19
C GLY A 79 -14.69 -19.22 8.82
N SER A 80 -14.31 -19.87 7.72
CA SER A 80 -12.92 -19.95 7.26
C SER A 80 -12.52 -18.84 6.29
N THR A 81 -13.44 -17.96 5.88
CA THR A 81 -13.17 -16.88 4.93
C THR A 81 -13.38 -15.54 5.60
N GLY A 82 -12.61 -14.54 5.17
CA GLY A 82 -12.78 -13.19 5.69
C GLY A 82 -12.24 -12.11 4.79
N ARG A 83 -12.47 -10.89 5.23
CA ARG A 83 -11.91 -9.68 4.65
C ARG A 83 -11.07 -8.97 5.70
N ALA A 84 -9.99 -8.36 5.24
CA ALA A 84 -9.19 -7.51 6.09
C ALA A 84 -8.90 -6.21 5.37
N HIS A 85 -8.81 -5.14 6.14
CA HIS A 85 -8.28 -3.87 5.67
C HIS A 85 -7.42 -3.25 6.74
N GLY A 86 -6.48 -2.42 6.33
CA GLY A 86 -5.55 -1.83 7.27
C GLY A 86 -4.70 -0.73 6.69
N TYR A 87 -3.79 -0.27 7.53
CA TYR A 87 -2.80 0.72 7.20
C TYR A 87 -1.43 0.22 7.60
N SER A 88 -0.47 0.40 6.70
CA SER A 88 0.93 0.15 6.96
C SER A 88 1.71 1.46 6.86
N THR A 89 2.49 1.78 7.88
CA THR A 89 3.31 2.98 7.95
C THR A 89 4.78 2.57 7.98
N SER A 90 5.54 2.98 6.98
CA SER A 90 7.00 2.77 6.94
C SER A 90 7.73 4.07 7.18
N VAL A 91 8.60 4.10 8.19
CA VAL A 91 9.61 5.16 8.35
C VAL A 91 10.80 4.74 7.51
N MET A 92 11.19 5.60 6.59
CA MET A 92 12.30 5.36 5.68
C MET A 92 13.64 5.73 6.34
N ASP A 93 14.74 5.26 5.78
CA ASP A 93 16.10 5.50 6.30
C ASP A 93 16.51 6.99 6.34
N ASN A 94 15.84 7.84 5.56
CA ASN A 94 16.01 9.30 5.59
C ASN A 94 15.11 10.01 6.62
N GLY A 95 14.34 9.27 7.44
CA GLY A 95 13.42 9.80 8.45
C GLY A 95 12.03 10.18 7.95
N ASP A 96 11.81 10.26 6.65
CA ASP A 96 10.49 10.49 6.08
C ASP A 96 9.62 9.23 6.16
N SER A 97 8.31 9.37 5.95
CA SER A 97 7.38 8.25 6.08
C SER A 97 6.48 8.10 4.86
N THR A 98 6.10 6.86 4.60
CA THR A 98 5.05 6.51 3.64
C THR A 98 3.90 5.80 4.35
N PHE A 99 2.66 6.06 3.89
CA PHE A 99 1.44 5.50 4.44
C PHE A 99 0.69 4.78 3.33
N VAL A 100 0.42 3.52 3.58
CA VAL A 100 -0.29 2.63 2.66
C VAL A 100 -1.61 2.23 3.31
N ARG A 101 -2.70 2.26 2.55
CA ARG A 101 -3.94 1.55 2.88
C ARG A 101 -3.98 0.28 2.04
N TYR A 102 -4.45 -0.80 2.63
CA TYR A 102 -4.68 -2.05 1.93
C TYR A 102 -6.03 -2.66 2.31
N GLU A 103 -6.49 -3.53 1.45
CA GLU A 103 -7.67 -4.37 1.66
C GLU A 103 -7.48 -5.70 0.95
N GLY A 104 -8.05 -6.75 1.51
CA GLY A 104 -7.87 -8.09 0.95
C GLY A 104 -8.80 -9.11 1.56
N THR A 105 -8.59 -10.34 1.14
CA THR A 105 -9.31 -11.52 1.61
C THR A 105 -8.35 -12.47 2.30
N SER A 106 -8.87 -13.16 3.31
CA SER A 106 -8.19 -14.21 4.06
C SER A 106 -8.94 -15.52 3.93
N GLN A 107 -8.18 -16.61 3.82
CA GLN A 107 -8.69 -17.97 3.87
C GLN A 107 -7.96 -18.71 4.99
N MET A 108 -8.66 -18.98 6.09
CA MET A 108 -8.13 -19.72 7.24
C MET A 108 -8.11 -21.21 6.92
N LYS A 109 -7.04 -21.86 7.34
CA LYS A 109 -6.86 -23.32 7.27
C LYS A 109 -7.21 -23.97 8.62
N LYS A 110 -7.34 -25.30 8.62
CA LYS A 110 -7.69 -26.07 9.82
C LYS A 110 -6.64 -25.98 10.93
N ASP A 111 -5.38 -25.71 10.58
CA ASP A 111 -4.26 -25.55 11.51
C ASP A 111 -4.17 -24.13 12.12
N GLY A 112 -5.13 -23.26 11.82
CA GLY A 112 -5.17 -21.88 12.28
C GLY A 112 -4.30 -20.92 11.46
N SER A 113 -3.55 -21.41 10.47
CA SER A 113 -2.86 -20.55 9.51
C SER A 113 -3.82 -19.97 8.49
N ALA A 114 -3.44 -18.90 7.80
CA ALA A 114 -4.28 -18.30 6.76
C ALA A 114 -3.46 -17.88 5.54
N THR A 115 -4.07 -17.96 4.36
CA THR A 115 -3.56 -17.33 3.15
C THR A 115 -4.26 -15.99 2.94
N ASN A 116 -3.49 -14.98 2.55
CA ASN A 116 -3.96 -13.61 2.36
C ASN A 116 -3.61 -13.11 0.96
N LYS A 117 -4.53 -12.36 0.35
CA LYS A 117 -4.28 -11.66 -0.91
C LYS A 117 -5.12 -10.40 -0.99
N GLY A 118 -4.62 -9.39 -1.68
CA GLY A 118 -5.38 -8.15 -1.82
C GLY A 118 -4.65 -7.10 -2.62
N THR A 119 -5.10 -5.87 -2.44
CA THR A 119 -4.59 -4.68 -3.09
C THR A 119 -4.11 -3.67 -2.05
N TRP A 120 -3.19 -2.84 -2.45
CA TRP A 120 -2.70 -1.73 -1.63
C TRP A 120 -2.58 -0.45 -2.46
N ARG A 121 -2.59 0.69 -1.79
CA ARG A 121 -2.31 1.99 -2.40
C ARG A 121 -1.64 2.93 -1.42
N TYR A 122 -0.78 3.80 -1.91
CA TYR A 122 -0.30 4.94 -1.13
C TYR A 122 -1.45 5.90 -0.86
N VAL A 123 -1.53 6.40 0.38
CA VAL A 123 -2.50 7.41 0.78
C VAL A 123 -1.84 8.70 1.22
N ARG A 124 -0.56 8.63 1.63
CA ARG A 124 0.20 9.78 2.09
C ARG A 124 1.70 9.48 2.09
N GLY A 125 2.52 10.54 2.01
CA GLY A 125 3.94 10.54 2.32
C GLY A 125 4.34 11.85 2.99
N THR A 126 5.45 11.84 3.72
CA THR A 126 6.05 13.04 4.32
C THR A 126 7.34 13.42 3.58
N GLY A 127 7.87 14.62 3.85
CA GLY A 127 9.11 15.10 3.27
C GLY A 127 9.20 14.90 1.77
N LYS A 128 10.23 14.18 1.30
CA LYS A 128 10.43 13.91 -0.14
C LYS A 128 9.38 12.99 -0.75
N PHE A 129 8.60 12.26 0.05
CA PHE A 129 7.50 11.42 -0.41
C PHE A 129 6.15 12.14 -0.44
N ARG A 130 6.11 13.45 -0.18
CA ARG A 130 4.87 14.22 -0.25
C ARG A 130 4.27 14.15 -1.65
N GLY A 131 3.00 13.74 -1.73
CA GLY A 131 2.31 13.54 -3.01
C GLY A 131 2.66 12.23 -3.71
N ILE A 132 3.31 11.27 -3.02
CA ILE A 132 3.47 9.92 -3.53
C ILE A 132 2.11 9.32 -3.87
N SER A 133 2.04 8.66 -5.00
CA SER A 133 0.89 7.89 -5.47
C SER A 133 1.36 6.53 -5.98
N GLY A 134 0.47 5.58 -6.06
CA GLY A 134 0.79 4.25 -6.55
C GLY A 134 -0.07 3.19 -5.87
N SER A 135 -0.07 2.01 -6.46
CA SER A 135 -0.87 0.89 -6.02
C SER A 135 -0.27 -0.43 -6.50
N GLY A 136 -0.80 -1.51 -5.97
CA GLY A 136 -0.39 -2.83 -6.38
C GLY A 136 -1.17 -3.92 -5.66
N THR A 137 -0.58 -5.10 -5.63
CA THR A 137 -1.15 -6.30 -5.02
C THR A 137 -0.20 -6.87 -3.99
N PHE A 138 -0.76 -7.67 -3.10
CA PHE A 138 0.00 -8.50 -2.18
C PHE A 138 -0.59 -9.90 -2.12
N LYS A 139 0.25 -10.86 -1.78
CA LYS A 139 -0.12 -12.23 -1.41
C LYS A 139 0.80 -12.71 -0.30
N GLY A 140 0.30 -13.48 0.62
CA GLY A 140 1.09 -13.94 1.75
C GLY A 140 0.36 -14.94 2.62
N GLU A 141 0.96 -15.23 3.76
CA GLU A 141 0.43 -16.15 4.74
C GLU A 141 0.58 -15.59 6.15
N ALA A 142 -0.34 -15.95 7.01
CA ALA A 142 -0.27 -15.74 8.43
C ALA A 142 -0.18 -17.12 9.12
N ALA A 143 0.72 -17.25 10.09
CA ALA A 143 0.78 -18.41 10.96
C ALA A 143 -0.32 -18.35 12.03
N ALA A 144 -0.58 -19.45 12.72
CA ALA A 144 -1.60 -19.54 13.76
C ALA A 144 -1.34 -18.58 14.95
N ASP A 145 -0.09 -18.17 15.19
CA ASP A 145 0.28 -17.19 16.20
C ASP A 145 0.11 -15.73 15.76
N GLY A 146 -0.33 -15.52 14.51
CA GLY A 146 -0.53 -14.21 13.91
C GLY A 146 0.73 -13.59 13.26
N SER A 147 1.90 -14.21 13.36
CA SER A 147 3.05 -13.79 12.56
C SER A 147 2.75 -13.99 11.08
N SER A 148 3.28 -13.12 10.21
CA SER A 148 2.89 -13.17 8.80
C SER A 148 3.98 -12.69 7.87
N TRP A 149 3.84 -13.02 6.60
CA TRP A 149 4.64 -12.46 5.53
C TRP A 149 3.76 -12.15 4.31
N ALA A 150 4.22 -11.22 3.48
CA ALA A 150 3.58 -10.89 2.21
C ALA A 150 4.61 -10.53 1.15
N ASP A 151 4.46 -11.10 -0.04
CA ASP A 151 5.08 -10.58 -1.27
C ASP A 151 4.22 -9.43 -1.78
N VAL A 152 4.84 -8.29 -1.93
CA VAL A 152 4.20 -7.04 -2.35
C VAL A 152 4.74 -6.63 -3.70
N SER A 153 3.87 -6.27 -4.63
CA SER A 153 4.26 -5.79 -5.96
C SER A 153 3.34 -4.67 -6.42
N GLY A 154 3.84 -3.80 -7.28
CA GLY A 154 3.05 -2.69 -7.82
C GLY A 154 3.94 -1.61 -8.46
N HIS A 155 3.47 -0.40 -8.37
CA HIS A 155 4.17 0.77 -8.91
C HIS A 155 3.93 1.99 -8.03
N TYR A 156 4.80 2.98 -8.17
CA TYR A 156 4.65 4.29 -7.56
C TYR A 156 5.05 5.40 -8.51
N SER A 157 4.59 6.60 -8.22
CA SER A 157 5.06 7.86 -8.79
C SER A 157 5.25 8.88 -7.68
N LEU A 158 6.29 9.68 -7.79
CA LEU A 158 6.49 10.84 -6.93
C LEU A 158 5.96 12.10 -7.64
N ALA A 159 5.31 12.98 -6.90
CA ALA A 159 4.99 14.29 -7.43
C ALA A 159 6.28 15.00 -7.82
N LYS A 160 6.38 15.46 -9.07
CA LYS A 160 7.50 16.32 -9.49
C LYS A 160 7.48 17.56 -8.59
N GLY A 161 8.52 17.74 -7.78
CA GLY A 161 8.67 18.94 -6.97
C GLY A 161 8.51 20.16 -7.87
N LYS A 162 7.60 21.06 -7.52
CA LYS A 162 7.62 22.40 -8.13
C LYS A 162 8.97 23.01 -7.73
N MET A 163 9.91 23.10 -8.67
CA MET A 163 11.10 23.92 -8.48
C MET A 163 10.59 25.30 -8.12
N LYS A 164 10.81 25.72 -6.87
CA LYS A 164 10.65 27.14 -6.53
C LYS A 164 11.71 27.85 -7.36
N ALA A 165 11.28 28.60 -8.38
CA ALA A 165 12.13 29.61 -8.97
C ALA A 165 12.59 30.52 -7.84
N LYS A 166 13.92 30.64 -7.68
CA LYS A 166 14.55 31.64 -6.82
C LYS A 166 14.43 33.00 -7.48
#